data_51315492fde7a2efa10083f73feec454
#
_entry.id   51315492fde7a2efa10083f73feec454
#
_cell.length_a   1.000
_cell.length_b   1.000
_cell.length_c   1.000
_cell.angle_alpha   90.00
_cell.angle_beta   90.00
_cell.angle_gamma   90.00
#
_symmetry.space_group_name_H-M   'P 1'
#
loop_
_entity.id
_entity.type
_entity.pdbx_description
1 polymer ?
#
loop_
_entity_poly.entity_id
_entity_poly.type
_entity_poly.pdbx_seq_one_letter_code
_entity_poly.pdbx_strand_id
1 'polypeptide(L)'
;LYQHRLEHSTKPFNARGCKVQRCQYCQVAEHFCICAYQPDVSSSVAVMLLVSENEVFKPSNTGRLILDTVKEGYVYQWSRTEPDQAMLSLLNHEYYQPIVVFPDEYVEDKSRLLGEDARQQCGDKKPTQYENGKKKA
;
A
#
# COMPACT_ATOMS: atom_id res chain seq x y z
N LEU A 1 -8.11 -7.98 -1.04
CA LEU A 1 -8.11 -7.82 0.42
C LEU A 1 -9.50 -7.48 0.97
N TYR A 2 -10.20 -6.44 0.48
CA TYR A 2 -11.52 -6.02 0.97
C TYR A 2 -12.59 -7.13 0.83
N GLN A 3 -12.73 -7.71 -0.35
CA GLN A 3 -13.67 -8.80 -0.60
C GLN A 3 -13.37 -10.04 0.27
N HIS A 4 -12.11 -10.44 0.34
CA HIS A 4 -11.69 -11.54 1.20
C HIS A 4 -12.07 -11.30 2.66
N ARG A 5 -11.91 -10.07 3.15
CA ARG A 5 -12.32 -9.71 4.53
C ARG A 5 -13.83 -9.72 4.73
N LEU A 6 -14.62 -9.31 3.74
CA LEU A 6 -16.09 -9.40 3.81
C LEU A 6 -16.56 -10.85 3.96
N GLU A 7 -15.97 -11.75 3.18
CA GLU A 7 -16.33 -13.18 3.16
C GLU A 7 -15.96 -13.90 4.47
N HIS A 8 -14.85 -13.51 5.12
CA HIS A 8 -14.32 -14.16 6.32
C HIS A 8 -14.61 -13.43 7.63
N SER A 9 -15.32 -12.30 7.58
CA SER A 9 -15.66 -11.53 8.78
C SER A 9 -16.83 -12.14 9.52
N THR A 10 -16.62 -12.48 10.78
CA THR A 10 -17.67 -13.02 11.65
C THR A 10 -18.52 -11.96 12.34
N LYS A 11 -18.13 -10.69 12.25
CA LYS A 11 -18.80 -9.56 12.89
C LYS A 11 -19.13 -8.49 11.86
N PRO A 12 -20.37 -7.92 11.90
CA PRO A 12 -20.68 -6.78 11.05
C PRO A 12 -19.82 -5.59 11.42
N PHE A 13 -19.29 -4.90 10.41
CA PHE A 13 -18.50 -3.69 10.61
C PHE A 13 -19.43 -2.47 10.76
N ASN A 14 -19.66 -2.05 12.00
CA ASN A 14 -20.46 -0.89 12.35
C ASN A 14 -19.58 0.33 12.61
N ALA A 15 -19.09 0.95 11.54
CA ALA A 15 -18.37 2.23 11.65
C ALA A 15 -19.32 3.43 11.51
N ARG A 16 -18.83 4.60 11.93
CA ARG A 16 -19.52 5.87 11.65
C ARG A 16 -19.74 6.01 10.13
N GLY A 17 -20.98 6.26 9.73
CA GLY A 17 -21.35 6.37 8.32
C GLY A 17 -21.60 5.02 7.62
N CYS A 18 -21.88 3.93 8.35
CA CYS A 18 -22.22 2.61 7.78
C CYS A 18 -23.49 2.63 6.91
N LYS A 19 -24.40 3.60 7.11
CA LYS A 19 -25.62 3.77 6.30
C LYS A 19 -25.41 4.53 4.99
N VAL A 20 -24.22 5.08 4.76
CA VAL A 20 -23.90 5.80 3.52
C VAL A 20 -23.60 4.80 2.42
N GLN A 21 -24.33 4.88 1.32
CA GLN A 21 -24.00 4.13 0.11
C GLN A 21 -22.66 4.64 -0.46
N ARG A 22 -21.71 3.71 -0.60
CA ARG A 22 -20.33 4.02 -1.02
C ARG A 22 -19.99 3.31 -2.32
N CYS A 23 -19.22 3.98 -3.13
CA CYS A 23 -18.63 3.37 -4.32
C CYS A 23 -17.79 2.16 -3.92
N GLN A 24 -17.95 1.04 -4.61
CA GLN A 24 -17.23 -0.21 -4.33
C GLN A 24 -15.70 -0.06 -4.48
N TYR A 25 -15.26 0.86 -5.34
CA TYR A 25 -13.84 1.08 -5.64
C TYR A 25 -13.22 2.13 -4.73
N CYS A 26 -13.64 3.40 -4.83
CA CYS A 26 -13.02 4.47 -4.06
C CYS A 26 -13.56 4.62 -2.63
N GLN A 27 -14.64 3.91 -2.27
CA GLN A 27 -15.31 3.97 -0.94
C GLN A 27 -15.76 5.39 -0.50
N VAL A 28 -15.70 6.36 -1.36
CA VAL A 28 -16.34 7.66 -1.17
C VAL A 28 -17.85 7.48 -1.35
N ALA A 29 -18.65 8.35 -0.74
CA ALA A 29 -20.09 8.30 -0.95
C ALA A 29 -20.39 8.33 -2.46
N GLU A 30 -21.34 7.52 -2.91
CA GLU A 30 -21.53 7.21 -4.33
C GLU A 30 -21.71 8.45 -5.21
N HIS A 31 -22.45 9.44 -4.72
CA HIS A 31 -22.66 10.72 -5.41
C HIS A 31 -21.43 11.64 -5.44
N PHE A 32 -20.39 11.34 -4.68
CA PHE A 32 -19.08 12.02 -4.70
C PHE A 32 -17.97 11.09 -5.22
N CYS A 33 -18.33 10.06 -5.97
CA CYS A 33 -17.36 9.10 -6.50
C CYS A 33 -16.27 9.81 -7.32
N ILE A 34 -15.00 9.50 -7.02
CA ILE A 34 -13.82 10.10 -7.64
C ILE A 34 -13.12 9.17 -8.63
N CYS A 35 -13.68 7.99 -8.90
CA CYS A 35 -13.00 6.99 -9.75
C CYS A 35 -12.68 7.51 -11.16
N ALA A 36 -13.53 8.38 -11.71
CA ALA A 36 -13.31 8.97 -13.03
C ALA A 36 -12.17 10.02 -13.07
N TYR A 37 -11.71 10.45 -11.91
CA TYR A 37 -10.69 11.51 -11.77
C TYR A 37 -9.38 10.99 -11.17
N GLN A 38 -9.26 9.68 -10.99
CA GLN A 38 -8.03 9.09 -10.46
C GLN A 38 -6.89 9.24 -11.47
N PRO A 39 -5.77 9.88 -11.08
CA PRO A 39 -4.61 9.97 -11.94
C PRO A 39 -3.86 8.63 -11.98
N ASP A 40 -3.27 8.31 -13.12
CA ASP A 40 -2.29 7.22 -13.24
C ASP A 40 -0.88 7.82 -13.11
N VAL A 41 -0.27 7.62 -11.95
CA VAL A 41 1.05 8.18 -11.64
C VAL A 41 2.11 7.10 -11.87
N SER A 42 2.91 7.31 -12.90
CA SER A 42 4.13 6.53 -13.10
C SER A 42 5.22 7.03 -12.15
N SER A 43 5.73 6.14 -11.32
CA SER A 43 6.78 6.41 -10.34
C SER A 43 7.89 5.38 -10.45
N SER A 44 9.12 5.78 -10.14
CA SER A 44 10.26 4.86 -9.96
C SER A 44 10.24 4.16 -8.60
N VAL A 45 9.28 4.51 -7.75
CA VAL A 45 9.11 3.96 -6.41
C VAL A 45 7.85 3.11 -6.39
N ALA A 46 7.97 1.85 -5.96
CA ALA A 46 6.85 1.00 -5.62
C ALA A 46 6.36 1.32 -4.20
N VAL A 47 5.06 1.23 -3.97
CA VAL A 47 4.46 1.46 -2.65
C VAL A 47 3.84 0.18 -2.12
N MET A 48 4.26 -0.24 -0.93
CA MET A 48 3.65 -1.35 -0.21
C MET A 48 2.90 -0.82 1.02
N LEU A 49 1.62 -1.11 1.10
CA LEU A 49 0.81 -0.81 2.27
C LEU A 49 0.63 -2.06 3.12
N LEU A 50 0.96 -1.95 4.40
CA LEU A 50 0.61 -2.93 5.42
C LEU A 50 -0.59 -2.43 6.20
N VAL A 51 -1.70 -3.15 6.08
CA VAL A 51 -2.99 -2.71 6.61
C VAL A 51 -3.44 -3.66 7.71
N SER A 52 -3.74 -3.12 8.90
CA SER A 52 -4.29 -3.94 9.97
C SER A 52 -5.71 -4.42 9.61
N GLU A 53 -6.11 -5.53 10.18
CA GLU A 53 -7.41 -6.17 9.95
C GLU A 53 -8.59 -5.19 10.09
N ASN A 54 -8.55 -4.33 11.11
CA ASN A 54 -9.61 -3.38 11.40
C ASN A 54 -9.63 -2.17 10.45
N GLU A 55 -8.49 -1.88 9.79
CA GLU A 55 -8.36 -0.74 8.88
C GLU A 55 -8.90 -1.01 7.48
N VAL A 56 -9.00 -2.29 7.09
CA VAL A 56 -9.44 -2.68 5.73
C VAL A 56 -10.84 -2.11 5.41
N PHE A 57 -11.73 -2.10 6.40
CA PHE A 57 -13.11 -1.64 6.21
C PHE A 57 -13.33 -0.15 6.45
N LYS A 58 -12.35 0.56 7.00
CA LYS A 58 -12.53 1.97 7.33
C LYS A 58 -12.51 2.84 6.07
N PRO A 59 -13.60 3.54 5.76
CA PRO A 59 -13.64 4.45 4.61
C PRO A 59 -12.65 5.63 4.75
N SER A 60 -12.24 5.93 5.99
CA SER A 60 -11.25 6.95 6.30
C SER A 60 -9.80 6.53 6.06
N ASN A 61 -9.57 5.27 5.71
CA ASN A 61 -8.22 4.81 5.36
C ASN A 61 -7.82 5.37 3.99
N THR A 62 -7.01 6.42 4.01
CA THR A 62 -6.55 7.12 2.80
C THR A 62 -5.42 6.39 2.07
N GLY A 63 -4.78 5.41 2.70
CA GLY A 63 -3.71 4.60 2.08
C GLY A 63 -4.13 3.96 0.76
N ARG A 64 -5.41 3.58 0.63
CA ARG A 64 -5.99 3.06 -0.61
C ARG A 64 -5.85 4.01 -1.81
N LEU A 65 -5.93 5.34 -1.57
CA LEU A 65 -5.81 6.34 -2.64
C LEU A 65 -4.42 6.29 -3.29
N ILE A 66 -3.39 5.92 -2.53
CA ILE A 66 -2.05 5.71 -3.05
C ILE A 66 -2.06 4.52 -4.02
N LEU A 67 -2.70 3.40 -3.62
CA LEU A 67 -2.79 2.20 -4.46
C LEU A 67 -3.61 2.43 -5.74
N ASP A 68 -4.61 3.31 -5.66
CA ASP A 68 -5.46 3.65 -6.81
C ASP A 68 -4.75 4.59 -7.79
N THR A 69 -3.65 5.23 -7.39
CA THR A 69 -2.95 6.24 -8.18
C THR A 69 -1.55 5.84 -8.61
N VAL A 70 -0.84 5.03 -7.82
CA VAL A 70 0.52 4.60 -8.12
C VAL A 70 0.50 3.27 -8.86
N LYS A 71 1.17 3.22 -10.02
CA LYS A 71 1.18 2.05 -10.90
C LYS A 71 1.72 0.78 -10.25
N GLU A 72 2.75 0.89 -9.41
CA GLU A 72 3.32 -0.22 -8.65
C GLU A 72 2.90 -0.11 -7.18
N GLY A 73 1.64 -0.47 -6.90
CA GLY A 73 1.07 -0.48 -5.55
C GLY A 73 0.75 -1.90 -5.09
N TYR A 74 1.18 -2.24 -3.87
CA TYR A 74 0.93 -3.53 -3.24
C TYR A 74 0.23 -3.35 -1.90
N VAL A 75 -0.66 -4.24 -1.54
CA VAL A 75 -1.33 -4.22 -0.24
C VAL A 75 -1.34 -5.59 0.40
N TYR A 76 -0.91 -5.65 1.65
CA TYR A 76 -0.91 -6.86 2.45
C TYR A 76 -1.57 -6.61 3.81
N GLN A 77 -2.21 -7.64 4.34
CA GLN A 77 -2.75 -7.59 5.68
C GLN A 77 -1.63 -7.80 6.69
N TRP A 78 -1.53 -6.92 7.67
CA TRP A 78 -0.62 -7.11 8.79
C TRP A 78 -1.12 -8.23 9.70
N SER A 79 -0.27 -9.21 9.96
CA SER A 79 -0.47 -10.25 10.96
C SER A 79 0.70 -10.29 11.94
N ARG A 80 0.40 -10.49 13.21
CA ARG A 80 1.43 -10.62 14.25
C ARG A 80 2.08 -12.00 14.26
N THR A 81 1.33 -13.02 13.86
CA THR A 81 1.72 -14.43 14.02
C THR A 81 2.18 -15.05 12.72
N GLU A 82 1.51 -14.74 11.64
CA GLU A 82 1.78 -15.36 10.34
C GLU A 82 1.93 -14.27 9.28
N PRO A 83 3.17 -13.90 8.93
CA PRO A 83 3.40 -12.95 7.85
C PRO A 83 3.00 -13.57 6.50
N ASP A 84 2.41 -12.76 5.63
CA ASP A 84 2.06 -13.15 4.28
C ASP A 84 3.33 -13.54 3.49
N GLN A 85 3.36 -14.75 2.93
CA GLN A 85 4.53 -15.27 2.20
C GLN A 85 4.79 -14.48 0.91
N ALA A 86 3.75 -13.98 0.24
CA ALA A 86 3.91 -13.16 -0.94
C ALA A 86 4.52 -11.79 -0.58
N MET A 87 4.14 -11.23 0.56
CA MET A 87 4.78 -10.02 1.10
C MET A 87 6.27 -10.23 1.37
N LEU A 88 6.62 -11.34 2.05
CA LEU A 88 8.02 -11.65 2.35
C LEU A 88 8.83 -11.88 1.07
N SER A 89 8.26 -12.54 0.08
CA SER A 89 8.91 -12.76 -1.22
C SER A 89 9.17 -11.43 -1.93
N LEU A 90 8.22 -10.48 -1.86
CA LEU A 90 8.39 -9.16 -2.45
C LEU A 90 9.46 -8.34 -1.71
N LEU A 91 9.48 -8.38 -0.38
CA LEU A 91 10.48 -7.68 0.43
C LEU A 91 11.91 -8.19 0.21
N ASN A 92 12.06 -9.49 -0.09
CA ASN A 92 13.35 -10.12 -0.33
C ASN A 92 13.74 -10.15 -1.83
N HIS A 93 12.91 -9.55 -2.68
CA HIS A 93 13.19 -9.55 -4.11
C HIS A 93 14.37 -8.63 -4.43
N GLU A 94 15.36 -9.12 -5.16
CA GLU A 94 16.62 -8.41 -5.50
C GLU A 94 16.42 -7.04 -6.17
N TYR A 95 15.23 -6.81 -6.70
CA TYR A 95 14.85 -5.63 -7.45
C TYR A 95 14.47 -4.46 -6.57
N TYR A 96 14.05 -4.73 -5.34
CA TYR A 96 13.56 -3.72 -4.42
C TYR A 96 14.50 -3.53 -3.24
N GLN A 97 14.65 -2.29 -2.86
CA GLN A 97 15.24 -1.92 -1.57
C GLN A 97 14.11 -1.42 -0.67
N PRO A 98 13.66 -2.24 0.29
CA PRO A 98 12.58 -1.84 1.17
C PRO A 98 12.98 -0.68 2.08
N ILE A 99 12.11 0.33 2.13
CA ILE A 99 12.24 1.46 3.04
C ILE A 99 10.94 1.58 3.81
N VAL A 100 11.02 1.61 5.14
CA VAL A 100 9.85 1.79 6.00
C VAL A 100 9.69 3.27 6.29
N VAL A 101 8.51 3.82 5.95
CA VAL A 101 8.11 5.16 6.35
C VAL A 101 7.52 5.09 7.75
N PHE A 102 8.27 5.58 8.73
CA PHE A 102 7.90 5.51 10.15
C PHE A 102 8.45 6.75 10.88
N PRO A 103 7.75 7.27 11.91
CA PRO A 103 8.27 8.39 12.68
C PRO A 103 9.59 8.03 13.37
N ASP A 104 10.59 8.87 13.20
CA ASP A 104 11.97 8.63 13.68
C ASP A 104 12.09 8.62 15.20
N GLU A 105 11.16 9.25 15.91
CA GLU A 105 11.07 9.25 17.37
C GLU A 105 10.90 7.87 17.98
N TYR A 106 10.29 6.92 17.23
CA TYR A 106 10.09 5.53 17.66
C TYR A 106 11.19 4.56 17.21
N VAL A 107 12.21 5.06 16.51
CA VAL A 107 13.33 4.24 16.05
C VAL A 107 14.39 4.20 17.14
N GLU A 108 14.60 3.01 17.74
CA GLU A 108 15.59 2.80 18.81
C GLU A 108 17.02 2.98 18.30
N ASP A 109 17.34 2.36 17.18
CA ASP A 109 18.65 2.44 16.54
C ASP A 109 18.66 3.54 15.46
N LYS A 110 19.15 4.70 15.82
CA LYS A 110 19.21 5.87 14.93
C LYS A 110 20.13 5.68 13.72
N SER A 111 21.04 4.71 13.75
CA SER A 111 21.90 4.39 12.59
C SER A 111 21.10 3.80 11.42
N ARG A 112 19.89 3.33 11.67
CA ARG A 112 18.97 2.79 10.66
C ARG A 112 18.14 3.86 9.95
N LEU A 113 18.19 5.09 10.43
CA LEU A 113 17.51 6.21 9.78
C LEU A 113 18.22 6.55 8.48
N LEU A 114 17.45 6.70 7.41
CA LEU A 114 17.96 7.21 6.16
C LEU A 114 18.16 8.72 6.29
N GLY A 115 19.43 9.16 6.23
CA GLY A 115 19.78 10.57 6.18
C GLY A 115 19.45 11.20 4.81
N GLU A 116 19.69 12.49 4.69
CA GLU A 116 19.47 13.22 3.43
C GLU A 116 20.32 12.66 2.26
N ASP A 117 21.50 12.10 2.56
CA ASP A 117 22.38 11.49 1.57
C ASP A 117 21.80 10.21 0.93
N ALA A 118 20.86 9.54 1.60
CA ALA A 118 20.21 8.36 1.05
C ALA A 118 19.29 8.66 -0.14
N ARG A 119 18.83 9.91 -0.28
CA ARG A 119 18.05 10.36 -1.44
C ARG A 119 18.87 10.33 -2.73
N GLN A 120 20.19 10.56 -2.65
CA GLN A 120 21.07 10.51 -3.80
C GLN A 120 21.37 9.07 -4.23
N GLN A 121 21.49 8.14 -3.29
CA GLN A 121 21.79 6.73 -3.59
C GLN A 121 20.60 5.99 -4.24
N CYS A 122 19.36 6.38 -3.95
CA CYS A 122 18.18 5.82 -4.61
C CYS A 122 17.99 6.34 -6.06
N GLY A 123 18.55 7.52 -6.39
CA GLY A 123 18.38 8.16 -7.71
C GLY A 123 19.24 7.55 -8.83
N ASP A 124 20.32 6.85 -8.49
CA ASP A 124 21.31 6.40 -9.48
C ASP A 124 21.05 5.01 -10.09
N LYS A 125 20.12 4.24 -9.52
CA LYS A 125 19.68 2.98 -10.14
C LYS A 125 18.63 3.28 -11.20
N LYS A 126 19.03 3.31 -12.47
CA LYS A 126 18.10 3.39 -13.61
C LYS A 126 17.06 2.28 -13.49
N PRO A 127 15.75 2.60 -13.54
CA PRO A 127 14.72 1.58 -13.53
C PRO A 127 14.87 0.70 -14.77
N THR A 128 15.08 -0.59 -14.55
CA THR A 128 14.99 -1.57 -15.64
C THR A 128 13.53 -1.62 -16.05
N GLN A 129 13.22 -1.35 -17.32
CA GLN A 129 11.85 -1.38 -17.81
C GLN A 129 11.35 -2.82 -17.81
N TYR A 130 10.23 -3.05 -17.11
CA TYR A 130 9.48 -4.30 -17.19
C TYR A 130 8.18 -4.04 -17.94
N GLU A 131 7.93 -4.80 -18.99
CA GLU A 131 6.61 -4.95 -19.57
C GLU A 131 6.05 -6.30 -19.13
N ASN A 132 4.86 -6.27 -18.53
CA ASN A 132 4.07 -7.48 -18.18
C ASN A 132 4.79 -8.52 -17.32
N GLY A 133 5.53 -8.09 -16.31
CA GLY A 133 6.17 -9.00 -15.34
C GLY A 133 7.32 -9.85 -15.91
N LYS A 134 7.85 -9.52 -17.08
CA LYS A 134 9.01 -10.19 -17.67
C LYS A 134 10.15 -9.19 -17.90
N LYS A 135 11.36 -9.60 -17.50
CA LYS A 135 12.59 -8.84 -17.73
C LYS A 135 12.81 -8.70 -19.24
N LYS A 136 12.89 -7.47 -19.76
CA LYS A 136 13.40 -7.27 -21.12
C LYS A 136 14.91 -7.50 -21.10
N ALA A 137 15.37 -8.37 -21.97
CA ALA A 137 16.79 -8.62 -22.21
C ALA A 137 17.46 -7.41 -22.87
#